data_db48164156803fcd33c37da049cba073
#
_entry.id   db48164156803fcd33c37da049cba073
#
_cell.length_a   1.000
_cell.length_b   1.000
_cell.length_c   1.000
_cell.angle_alpha   90.00
_cell.angle_beta   90.00
_cell.angle_gamma   90.00
#
_symmetry.space_group_name_H-M   'P 1'
#
loop_
_entity.id
_entity.type
_entity.pdbx_description
1 polymer ?
#
loop_
_entity_poly.entity_id
_entity_poly.type
_entity_poly.pdbx_seq_one_letter_code
_entity_poly.pdbx_strand_id
1 'polypeptide(L)'
;MSANQRRVLIAKPGLDGHDRGAKVVARALRDGGFEVIYTGIRQRPAEIAAAALQEDVQVVGLSILSGAHLSLTRKTVEALRAAGADDVLVVVGGTIPSTDVPRLQEAGAAAVYPTGTQLDTLVASMRDLCSKPRGTSARGDP
;
A
#
# COMPACT_ATOMS: atom_id res chain seq x y z
N MET A 1 -21.94 0.74 7.80
CA MET A 1 -21.04 1.68 8.42
C MET A 1 -19.72 1.72 7.71
N SER A 2 -19.39 2.86 7.21
CA SER A 2 -18.12 3.00 6.52
C SER A 2 -16.94 2.73 7.46
N ALA A 3 -17.12 2.94 8.74
CA ALA A 3 -16.05 2.73 9.71
C ALA A 3 -15.51 1.32 9.69
N ASN A 4 -16.31 0.36 9.25
CA ASN A 4 -15.87 -1.03 9.21
C ASN A 4 -15.39 -1.46 7.85
N GLN A 5 -15.45 -0.58 6.88
CA GLN A 5 -14.99 -0.93 5.55
C GLN A 5 -13.48 -0.93 5.53
N ARG A 6 -12.95 -1.98 4.94
CA ARG A 6 -11.52 -2.11 4.73
C ARG A 6 -11.27 -1.88 3.26
N ARG A 7 -10.99 -0.65 2.91
CA ARG A 7 -10.76 -0.28 1.52
C ARG A 7 -9.28 -0.14 1.26
N VAL A 8 -8.83 -0.83 0.24
CA VAL A 8 -7.40 -0.88 -0.12
C VAL A 8 -7.27 -0.57 -1.60
N LEU A 9 -6.31 0.27 -1.91
CA LEU A 9 -5.97 0.55 -3.30
C LEU A 9 -4.67 -0.16 -3.62
N ILE A 10 -4.69 -1.02 -4.63
CA ILE A 10 -3.49 -1.72 -5.09
C ILE A 10 -3.02 -1.06 -6.38
N ALA A 11 -1.77 -0.66 -6.40
CA ALA A 11 -1.22 0.07 -7.53
C ALA A 11 0.17 -0.44 -7.87
N LYS A 12 0.55 -0.27 -9.14
CA LYS A 12 1.90 -0.56 -9.59
C LYS A 12 2.51 0.73 -10.11
N PRO A 13 3.34 1.37 -9.29
CA PRO A 13 3.98 2.61 -9.73
C PRO A 13 5.13 2.34 -10.69
N GLY A 14 5.49 3.37 -11.44
CA GLY A 14 6.63 3.30 -12.33
C GLY A 14 6.30 2.61 -13.63
N LEU A 15 7.34 2.09 -14.27
CA LEU A 15 7.22 1.53 -15.62
C LEU A 15 7.03 0.01 -15.64
N ASP A 16 6.99 -0.61 -14.47
CA ASP A 16 6.86 -2.05 -14.34
C ASP A 16 5.49 -2.50 -14.81
N GLY A 17 5.47 -3.44 -15.76
CA GLY A 17 4.22 -3.99 -16.28
C GLY A 17 3.85 -5.36 -15.75
N HIS A 18 4.58 -5.87 -14.78
CA HIS A 18 4.35 -7.21 -14.24
C HIS A 18 3.28 -7.16 -13.16
N ASP A 19 2.03 -7.38 -13.52
CA ASP A 19 0.91 -7.17 -12.61
C ASP A 19 0.30 -8.45 -12.03
N ARG A 20 0.84 -9.61 -12.36
CA ARG A 20 0.25 -10.87 -11.90
C ARG A 20 0.23 -10.96 -10.38
N GLY A 21 1.34 -10.63 -9.74
CA GLY A 21 1.41 -10.67 -8.29
C GLY A 21 0.43 -9.70 -7.64
N ALA A 22 0.29 -8.52 -8.20
CA ALA A 22 -0.65 -7.54 -7.69
C ALA A 22 -2.08 -8.05 -7.77
N LYS A 23 -2.42 -8.71 -8.88
CA LYS A 23 -3.77 -9.25 -9.05
C LYS A 23 -4.05 -10.40 -8.09
N VAL A 24 -3.06 -11.24 -7.83
CA VAL A 24 -3.19 -12.33 -6.86
C VAL A 24 -3.46 -11.77 -5.47
N VAL A 25 -2.70 -10.77 -5.07
CA VAL A 25 -2.88 -10.14 -3.76
C VAL A 25 -4.26 -9.47 -3.69
N ALA A 26 -4.65 -8.77 -4.74
CA ALA A 26 -5.95 -8.12 -4.76
C ALA A 26 -7.08 -9.14 -4.54
N ARG A 27 -6.97 -10.29 -5.19
CA ARG A 27 -7.97 -11.33 -5.03
C ARG A 27 -8.00 -11.89 -3.62
N ALA A 28 -6.81 -12.14 -3.05
CA ALA A 28 -6.73 -12.66 -1.69
C ALA A 28 -7.35 -11.68 -0.70
N LEU A 29 -7.13 -10.40 -0.88
CA LEU A 29 -7.72 -9.39 0.00
C LEU A 29 -9.24 -9.33 -0.17
N ARG A 30 -9.73 -9.42 -1.39
CA ARG A 30 -11.19 -9.47 -1.60
C ARG A 30 -11.80 -10.69 -0.92
N ASP A 31 -11.17 -11.84 -1.06
CA ASP A 31 -11.65 -13.05 -0.41
C ASP A 31 -11.61 -12.92 1.11
N GLY A 32 -10.72 -12.08 1.62
CA GLY A 32 -10.60 -11.81 3.05
C GLY A 32 -11.51 -10.70 3.55
N GLY A 33 -12.40 -10.20 2.72
CA GLY A 33 -13.39 -9.20 3.15
C GLY A 33 -13.02 -7.77 2.89
N PHE A 34 -11.95 -7.52 2.13
CA PHE A 34 -11.56 -6.15 1.78
C PHE A 34 -12.28 -5.68 0.51
N GLU A 35 -12.55 -4.40 0.47
CA GLU A 35 -12.94 -3.76 -0.77
C GLU A 35 -11.65 -3.27 -1.44
N VAL A 36 -11.35 -3.82 -2.61
CA VAL A 36 -10.08 -3.57 -3.28
C VAL A 36 -10.31 -2.81 -4.56
N ILE A 37 -9.59 -1.72 -4.70
CA ILE A 37 -9.54 -0.96 -5.95
C ILE A 37 -8.18 -1.21 -6.57
N TYR A 38 -8.16 -1.72 -7.79
CA TYR A 38 -6.92 -1.96 -8.51
C TYR A 38 -6.79 -0.92 -9.60
N THR A 39 -5.76 -0.08 -9.52
CA THR A 39 -5.61 1.02 -10.47
C THR A 39 -4.88 0.63 -11.74
N GLY A 40 -4.27 -0.54 -11.76
CA GLY A 40 -3.55 -0.97 -12.95
C GLY A 40 -2.06 -0.68 -12.87
N ILE A 41 -1.38 -0.90 -14.00
CA ILE A 41 0.07 -0.78 -14.09
C ILE A 41 0.47 0.65 -14.46
N ARG A 42 1.75 0.93 -14.30
CA ARG A 42 2.41 2.16 -14.76
C ARG A 42 1.78 3.43 -14.19
N GLN A 43 1.40 3.37 -12.93
CA GLN A 43 0.81 4.52 -12.26
C GLN A 43 1.90 5.43 -11.72
N ARG A 44 1.68 6.74 -11.84
CA ARG A 44 2.58 7.70 -11.23
C ARG A 44 2.17 7.95 -9.79
N PRO A 45 3.13 8.27 -8.90
CA PRO A 45 2.77 8.52 -7.49
C PRO A 45 1.66 9.55 -7.31
N ALA A 46 1.63 10.60 -8.10
CA ALA A 46 0.57 11.60 -8.01
C ALA A 46 -0.79 11.03 -8.38
N GLU A 47 -0.83 10.13 -9.37
CA GLU A 47 -2.07 9.46 -9.76
C GLU A 47 -2.56 8.54 -8.66
N ILE A 48 -1.62 7.84 -8.03
CA ILE A 48 -1.97 6.94 -6.92
C ILE A 48 -2.54 7.73 -5.77
N ALA A 49 -1.92 8.85 -5.43
CA ALA A 49 -2.40 9.70 -4.34
C ALA A 49 -3.79 10.26 -4.65
N ALA A 50 -4.02 10.69 -5.88
CA ALA A 50 -5.33 11.21 -6.27
C ALA A 50 -6.41 10.14 -6.16
N ALA A 51 -6.11 8.92 -6.62
CA ALA A 51 -7.05 7.82 -6.55
C ALA A 51 -7.33 7.43 -5.10
N ALA A 52 -6.30 7.41 -4.27
CA ALA A 52 -6.46 7.07 -2.86
C ALA A 52 -7.39 8.05 -2.15
N LEU A 53 -7.22 9.32 -2.44
CA LEU A 53 -8.06 10.36 -1.85
C LEU A 53 -9.49 10.24 -2.35
N GLN A 54 -9.65 10.08 -3.65
CA GLN A 54 -10.98 9.99 -4.26
C GLN A 54 -11.75 8.79 -3.76
N GLU A 55 -11.08 7.65 -3.59
CA GLU A 55 -11.72 6.42 -3.16
C GLU A 55 -11.78 6.26 -1.64
N ASP A 56 -11.18 7.18 -0.92
CA ASP A 56 -11.19 7.17 0.55
C ASP A 56 -10.68 5.85 1.11
N VAL A 57 -9.53 5.41 0.64
CA VAL A 57 -8.96 4.14 1.07
C VAL A 57 -8.21 4.31 2.38
N GLN A 58 -8.09 3.22 3.14
CA GLN A 58 -7.31 3.19 4.36
C GLN A 58 -5.86 2.84 4.09
N VAL A 59 -5.61 2.05 3.05
CA VAL A 59 -4.27 1.54 2.75
C VAL A 59 -4.04 1.62 1.25
N VAL A 60 -2.84 2.04 0.87
CA VAL A 60 -2.35 1.94 -0.49
C VAL A 60 -1.28 0.86 -0.50
N GLY A 61 -1.49 -0.16 -1.32
CA GLY A 61 -0.53 -1.23 -1.50
C GLY A 61 0.20 -1.05 -2.81
N LEU A 62 1.52 -0.95 -2.74
CA LEU A 62 2.36 -0.80 -3.93
C LEU A 62 2.97 -2.15 -4.26
N SER A 63 2.79 -2.58 -5.49
CA SER A 63 3.40 -3.82 -5.98
C SER A 63 4.55 -3.44 -6.91
N ILE A 64 5.77 -3.75 -6.51
CA ILE A 64 6.96 -3.29 -7.22
C ILE A 64 7.92 -4.44 -7.42
N LEU A 65 8.19 -4.77 -8.68
CA LEU A 65 9.17 -5.81 -9.03
C LEU A 65 10.40 -5.24 -9.72
N SER A 66 10.44 -3.95 -9.91
CA SER A 66 11.45 -3.33 -10.76
C SER A 66 12.76 -2.97 -10.05
N GLY A 67 12.80 -3.10 -8.74
CA GLY A 67 13.97 -2.65 -7.98
C GLY A 67 13.93 -1.19 -7.58
N ALA A 68 12.94 -0.44 -8.04
CA ALA A 68 12.82 0.98 -7.71
C ALA A 68 11.95 1.22 -6.48
N HIS A 69 11.87 0.25 -5.60
CA HIS A 69 10.90 0.28 -4.50
C HIS A 69 11.14 1.42 -3.51
N LEU A 70 12.39 1.74 -3.19
CA LEU A 70 12.63 2.82 -2.24
C LEU A 70 12.20 4.18 -2.80
N SER A 71 12.60 4.48 -4.02
CA SER A 71 12.28 5.76 -4.63
C SER A 71 10.77 5.90 -4.84
N LEU A 72 10.14 4.86 -5.36
CA LEU A 72 8.71 4.92 -5.65
C LEU A 72 7.87 4.99 -4.39
N THR A 73 8.29 4.27 -3.34
CA THR A 73 7.59 4.33 -2.06
C THR A 73 7.67 5.74 -1.47
N ARG A 74 8.89 6.30 -1.45
CA ARG A 74 9.08 7.65 -0.93
C ARG A 74 8.24 8.67 -1.68
N LYS A 75 8.24 8.59 -3.00
CA LYS A 75 7.48 9.53 -3.82
C LYS A 75 5.98 9.39 -3.60
N THR A 76 5.51 8.16 -3.42
CA THR A 76 4.08 7.93 -3.18
C THR A 76 3.67 8.47 -1.82
N VAL A 77 4.48 8.24 -0.79
CA VAL A 77 4.20 8.77 0.54
C VAL A 77 4.16 10.29 0.49
N GLU A 78 5.12 10.90 -0.20
CA GLU A 78 5.15 12.36 -0.34
C GLU A 78 3.93 12.88 -1.08
N ALA A 79 3.52 12.20 -2.14
CA ALA A 79 2.35 12.60 -2.90
C ALA A 79 1.07 12.53 -2.06
N LEU A 80 0.96 11.49 -1.24
CA LEU A 80 -0.19 11.36 -0.35
C LEU A 80 -0.22 12.49 0.67
N ARG A 81 0.92 12.83 1.25
CA ARG A 81 0.99 13.94 2.20
C ARG A 81 0.63 15.27 1.54
N ALA A 82 1.14 15.49 0.33
CA ALA A 82 0.84 16.71 -0.40
C ALA A 82 -0.64 16.82 -0.74
N ALA A 83 -1.32 15.68 -0.91
CA ALA A 83 -2.75 15.66 -1.20
C ALA A 83 -3.62 15.73 0.05
N GLY A 84 -3.01 15.81 1.23
CA GLY A 84 -3.77 15.85 2.47
C GLY A 84 -4.22 14.48 2.96
N ALA A 85 -3.66 13.42 2.43
CA ALA A 85 -4.04 12.04 2.76
C ALA A 85 -2.99 11.36 3.62
N ASP A 86 -2.42 12.07 4.57
CA ASP A 86 -1.34 11.53 5.41
C ASP A 86 -1.82 10.52 6.44
N ASP A 87 -3.12 10.31 6.58
CA ASP A 87 -3.65 9.22 7.39
C ASP A 87 -3.77 7.90 6.62
N VAL A 88 -3.47 7.90 5.33
CA VAL A 88 -3.48 6.68 4.52
C VAL A 88 -2.17 5.94 4.74
N LEU A 89 -2.28 4.65 5.04
CA LEU A 89 -1.10 3.82 5.24
C LEU A 89 -0.60 3.30 3.90
N VAL A 90 0.72 3.17 3.79
CA VAL A 90 1.34 2.64 2.57
C VAL A 90 2.01 1.32 2.93
N VAL A 91 1.71 0.28 2.17
CA VAL A 91 2.40 -1.01 2.29
C VAL A 91 3.04 -1.32 0.95
N VAL A 92 4.09 -2.11 0.99
CA VAL A 92 4.88 -2.40 -0.20
C VAL A 92 5.08 -3.90 -0.32
N GLY A 93 4.82 -4.43 -1.50
CA GLY A 93 5.08 -5.83 -1.80
C GLY A 93 5.87 -5.95 -3.08
N GLY A 94 6.55 -7.10 -3.23
CA GLY A 94 7.30 -7.38 -4.43
C GLY A 94 8.66 -7.97 -4.14
N THR A 95 9.56 -7.90 -5.10
CA THR A 95 10.90 -8.43 -4.97
C THR A 95 11.74 -7.43 -4.18
N ILE A 96 11.80 -7.64 -2.87
CA ILE A 96 12.42 -6.69 -1.96
C ILE A 96 13.47 -7.43 -1.14
N PRO A 97 14.75 -7.03 -1.27
CA PRO A 97 15.78 -7.61 -0.42
C PRO A 97 15.50 -7.30 1.05
N SER A 98 15.82 -8.26 1.92
CA SER A 98 15.56 -8.09 3.35
C SER A 98 16.29 -6.88 3.92
N THR A 99 17.44 -6.54 3.34
CA THR A 99 18.20 -5.39 3.80
C THR A 99 17.50 -4.06 3.53
N ASP A 100 16.55 -4.05 2.61
CA ASP A 100 15.82 -2.83 2.27
C ASP A 100 14.56 -2.64 3.10
N VAL A 101 14.14 -3.65 3.85
CA VAL A 101 12.91 -3.54 4.63
C VAL A 101 12.97 -2.37 5.62
N PRO A 102 14.04 -2.21 6.42
CA PRO A 102 14.10 -1.05 7.32
C PRO A 102 14.09 0.27 6.56
N ARG A 103 14.72 0.31 5.39
CA ARG A 103 14.75 1.53 4.59
C ARG A 103 13.37 1.91 4.06
N LEU A 104 12.59 0.90 3.68
CA LEU A 104 11.22 1.15 3.25
C LEU A 104 10.37 1.67 4.40
N GLN A 105 10.57 1.12 5.58
CA GLN A 105 9.85 1.58 6.76
C GLN A 105 10.20 3.03 7.07
N GLU A 106 11.46 3.41 6.95
CA GLU A 106 11.88 4.79 7.13
C GLU A 106 11.28 5.70 6.07
N ALA A 107 11.09 5.17 4.86
CA ALA A 107 10.49 5.94 3.78
C ALA A 107 8.98 6.12 3.97
N GLY A 108 8.39 5.46 4.94
CA GLY A 108 6.98 5.63 5.28
C GLY A 108 6.12 4.40 5.11
N ALA A 109 6.70 3.25 4.77
CA ALA A 109 5.91 2.02 4.62
C ALA A 109 5.50 1.49 5.99
N ALA A 110 4.21 1.25 6.16
CA ALA A 110 3.69 0.67 7.39
C ALA A 110 3.98 -0.82 7.49
N ALA A 111 4.10 -1.49 6.35
CA ALA A 111 4.44 -2.91 6.30
C ALA A 111 5.07 -3.22 4.96
N VAL A 112 5.86 -4.29 4.94
CA VAL A 112 6.53 -4.74 3.72
C VAL A 112 6.27 -6.23 3.57
N TYR A 113 5.86 -6.64 2.37
CA TYR A 113 5.54 -8.03 2.07
C TYR A 113 6.39 -8.51 0.89
N PRO A 114 7.59 -9.03 1.16
CA PRO A 114 8.44 -9.53 0.08
C PRO A 114 7.79 -10.71 -0.64
N THR A 115 8.19 -10.92 -1.88
CA THR A 115 7.76 -12.08 -2.65
C THR A 115 8.00 -13.35 -1.84
N GLY A 116 6.99 -14.19 -1.79
CA GLY A 116 7.03 -15.40 -0.96
C GLY A 116 6.27 -15.27 0.34
N THR A 117 5.86 -14.06 0.71
CA THR A 117 4.97 -13.89 1.85
C THR A 117 3.69 -14.66 1.59
N GLN A 118 3.28 -15.46 2.56
CA GLN A 118 2.06 -16.24 2.39
C GLN A 118 0.86 -15.33 2.39
N LEU A 119 -0.11 -15.64 1.53
CA LEU A 119 -1.27 -14.78 1.36
C LEU A 119 -2.08 -14.67 2.65
N ASP A 120 -2.21 -15.77 3.40
CA ASP A 120 -2.92 -15.72 4.67
C ASP A 120 -2.27 -14.76 5.66
N THR A 121 -0.95 -14.77 5.70
CA THR A 121 -0.18 -13.87 6.56
C THR A 121 -0.38 -12.43 6.12
N LEU A 122 -0.32 -12.19 4.83
CA LEU A 122 -0.50 -10.85 4.28
C LEU A 122 -1.88 -10.31 4.62
N VAL A 123 -2.91 -11.11 4.41
CA VAL A 123 -4.29 -10.69 4.67
C VAL A 123 -4.48 -10.39 6.17
N ALA A 124 -3.96 -11.24 7.03
CA ALA A 124 -4.07 -11.02 8.48
C ALA A 124 -3.35 -9.74 8.90
N SER A 125 -2.17 -9.50 8.35
CA SER A 125 -1.42 -8.28 8.62
C SER A 125 -2.18 -7.03 8.17
N MET A 126 -2.78 -7.10 6.99
CA MET A 126 -3.56 -5.98 6.47
C MET A 126 -4.79 -5.71 7.32
N ARG A 127 -5.46 -6.76 7.80
CA ARG A 127 -6.58 -6.58 8.72
C ARG A 127 -6.14 -5.85 9.97
N ASP A 128 -5.00 -6.23 10.51
CA ASP A 128 -4.48 -5.60 11.71
C ASP A 128 -4.22 -4.11 11.48
N LEU A 129 -3.63 -3.78 10.34
CA LEU A 129 -3.38 -2.38 10.00
C LEU A 129 -4.68 -1.60 9.90
N CYS A 130 -5.69 -2.16 9.27
CA CYS A 130 -6.97 -1.48 9.07
C CYS A 130 -7.80 -1.39 10.34
N SER A 131 -7.48 -2.17 11.36
CA SER A 131 -8.21 -2.12 12.62
C SER A 131 -7.78 -0.96 13.49
N LYS A 132 -6.69 -0.31 13.15
CA LYS A 132 -6.20 0.83 13.94
C LYS A 132 -6.93 2.10 13.54
N PRO A 133 -7.21 2.98 14.51
CA PRO A 133 -7.88 4.24 14.19
C PRO A 133 -7.05 5.06 13.21
N ARG A 134 -7.72 5.64 12.24
CA ARG A 134 -7.05 6.48 11.26
C ARG A 134 -6.67 7.81 11.91
N GLY A 135 -5.54 8.33 11.46
CA GLY A 135 -5.14 9.66 11.86
C GLY A 135 -4.72 9.82 13.29
N THR A 136 -4.41 8.71 13.98
CA THR A 136 -4.03 8.82 15.37
C THR A 136 -2.52 8.92 15.50
N SER A 137 -2.06 8.77 16.70
CA SER A 137 -0.72 9.04 17.19
C SER A 137 0.42 8.71 16.24
N ALA A 138 0.23 7.81 15.31
CA ALA A 138 1.29 7.44 14.40
C ALA A 138 1.86 8.63 13.65
N ARG A 139 1.12 9.71 13.58
CA ARG A 139 1.59 10.90 12.90
C ARG A 139 2.10 11.94 13.83
N GLY A 140 2.83 11.50 14.79
CA GLY A 140 3.59 12.40 15.58
C GLY A 140 2.83 13.09 16.68
N ASP A 141 1.74 12.58 17.03
CA ASP A 141 1.11 13.09 18.24
C ASP A 141 2.02 12.86 19.38
N PRO A 142 2.15 13.84 20.16
CA PRO A 142 3.00 13.68 21.31
C PRO A 142 2.60 12.52 22.14
#